data_aee680acb3625891d6524a6231ffdacc
#
_entry.id   aee680acb3625891d6524a6231ffdacc
#
_cell.length_a   1.000
_cell.length_b   1.000
_cell.length_c   1.000
_cell.angle_alpha   90.00
_cell.angle_beta   90.00
_cell.angle_gamma   90.00
#
_symmetry.space_group_name_H-M   'P 1'
#
loop_
_entity.id
_entity.type
_entity.pdbx_description
1 polymer ?
#
loop_
_entity_poly.entity_id
_entity_poly.type
_entity_poly.pdbx_seq_one_letter_code
_entity_poly.pdbx_strand_id
1 'polypeptide(L)'
;LNRFFEILKWQNLVQFIHKIALGEATKQVLGALTAGLFTPNGVGEYAGKALFFDKSNTKKVIFLNLICNGIQMVLTVIFGIFGLLYFNAQHNVITPKTVAILFGALVLLFIVLFSIKKITIKGFSIEKLIHKINEIPKSIHQRNIFLGVCRYLVFSHQYYFLFLAFDVDLPYFTLIATISAV
;
A
#
# COMPACT_ATOMS: atom_id res chain seq x y z
N LEU A 1 -2.39 -0.39 16.62
CA LEU A 1 -1.23 0.35 16.07
C LEU A 1 -1.28 0.43 14.54
N ASN A 2 -1.52 -0.67 13.80
CA ASN A 2 -1.56 -0.69 12.33
C ASN A 2 -2.55 0.36 11.77
N ARG A 3 -3.78 0.42 12.28
CA ARG A 3 -4.79 1.40 11.86
C ARG A 3 -4.41 2.84 12.20
N PHE A 4 -3.67 3.06 13.26
CA PHE A 4 -3.15 4.38 13.61
C PHE A 4 -2.21 4.94 12.53
N PHE A 5 -1.29 4.13 12.01
CA PHE A 5 -0.42 4.55 10.90
C PHE A 5 -1.22 4.82 9.61
N GLU A 6 -2.30 4.09 9.37
CA GLU A 6 -3.20 4.36 8.25
C GLU A 6 -3.86 5.73 8.38
N ILE A 7 -4.33 6.08 9.58
CA ILE A 7 -4.92 7.39 9.88
C ILE A 7 -3.89 8.51 9.67
N LEU A 8 -2.66 8.32 10.15
CA LEU A 8 -1.57 9.30 9.95
C LEU A 8 -1.19 9.46 8.47
N LYS A 9 -1.15 8.37 7.70
CA LYS A 9 -0.91 8.41 6.26
C LYS A 9 -2.00 9.20 5.55
N TRP A 10 -3.26 8.94 5.90
CA TRP A 10 -4.39 9.68 5.35
C TRP A 10 -4.34 11.15 5.71
N GLN A 11 -4.15 11.48 6.99
CA GLN A 11 -4.01 12.87 7.45
C GLN A 11 -2.89 13.61 6.69
N ASN A 12 -1.75 12.94 6.49
CA ASN A 12 -0.63 13.52 5.74
C ASN A 12 -0.97 13.80 4.27
N LEU A 13 -1.71 12.91 3.60
CA LEU A 13 -2.06 13.09 2.19
C LEU A 13 -3.17 14.14 2.00
N VAL A 14 -4.19 14.10 2.84
CA VAL A 14 -5.35 14.97 2.69
C VAL A 14 -5.05 16.44 2.96
N GLN A 15 -3.95 16.75 3.66
CA GLN A 15 -3.48 18.14 3.82
C GLN A 15 -3.17 18.83 2.49
N PHE A 16 -3.02 18.08 1.40
CA PHE A 16 -2.91 18.62 0.04
C PHE A 16 -4.22 19.31 -0.41
N ILE A 17 -5.37 18.91 0.13
CA ILE A 17 -6.66 19.57 -0.11
C ILE A 17 -6.91 20.61 0.98
N HIS A 18 -6.93 20.18 2.24
CA HIS A 18 -6.99 21.04 3.42
C HIS A 18 -6.48 20.29 4.66
N LYS A 19 -5.99 21.02 5.64
CA LYS A 19 -5.51 20.43 6.90
C LYS A 19 -6.68 19.98 7.74
N ILE A 20 -6.64 18.74 8.22
CA ILE A 20 -7.63 18.17 9.13
C ILE A 20 -7.01 17.77 10.46
N ALA A 21 -7.79 17.80 11.53
CA ALA A 21 -7.39 17.27 12.82
C ALA A 21 -7.30 15.75 12.81
N LEU A 22 -6.51 15.16 13.70
CA LEU A 22 -6.34 13.71 13.81
C LEU A 22 -7.68 12.99 14.05
N GLY A 23 -8.55 13.56 14.89
CA GLY A 23 -9.89 13.01 15.16
C GLY A 23 -10.77 12.95 13.91
N GLU A 24 -10.66 13.93 13.02
CA GLU A 24 -11.39 13.95 11.76
C GLU A 24 -10.80 12.92 10.77
N ALA A 25 -9.49 12.83 10.66
CA ALA A 25 -8.84 11.78 9.88
C ALA A 25 -9.26 10.37 10.36
N THR A 26 -9.39 10.19 11.68
CA THR A 26 -9.87 8.94 12.28
C THR A 26 -11.30 8.62 11.84
N LYS A 27 -12.21 9.57 11.91
CA LYS A 27 -13.60 9.39 11.46
C LYS A 27 -13.66 9.01 9.97
N GLN A 28 -12.89 9.71 9.14
CA GLN A 28 -12.85 9.46 7.69
C GLN A 28 -12.30 8.06 7.36
N VAL A 29 -11.22 7.64 8.02
CA VAL A 29 -10.61 6.31 7.78
C VAL A 29 -11.51 5.21 8.30
N LEU A 30 -12.04 5.30 9.52
CA LEU A 30 -12.90 4.27 10.09
C LEU A 30 -14.24 4.18 9.37
N GLY A 31 -14.86 5.32 9.02
CA GLY A 31 -16.09 5.33 8.24
C GLY A 31 -15.91 4.74 6.85
N ALA A 32 -14.78 5.01 6.19
CA ALA A 32 -14.46 4.42 4.90
C ALA A 32 -14.22 2.91 4.99
N LEU A 33 -13.54 2.43 6.05
CA LEU A 33 -13.36 1.01 6.31
C LEU A 33 -14.70 0.29 6.50
N THR A 34 -15.60 0.89 7.26
CA THR A 34 -16.97 0.37 7.44
C THR A 34 -17.68 0.25 6.09
N ALA A 35 -17.63 1.29 5.26
CA ALA A 35 -18.17 1.25 3.90
C ALA A 35 -17.51 0.15 3.03
N GLY A 36 -16.21 -0.07 3.21
CA GLY A 36 -15.46 -1.13 2.53
C GLY A 36 -15.96 -2.53 2.88
N LEU A 37 -16.33 -2.78 4.14
CA LEU A 37 -16.85 -4.07 4.60
C LEU A 37 -18.20 -4.45 3.94
N PHE A 38 -19.02 -3.46 3.61
CA PHE A 38 -20.34 -3.67 3.00
C PHE A 38 -20.30 -3.66 1.46
N THR A 39 -19.14 -3.53 0.84
CA THR A 39 -19.00 -3.47 -0.62
C THR A 39 -18.09 -4.58 -1.14
N PRO A 40 -18.40 -5.16 -2.32
CA PRO A 40 -17.53 -6.15 -2.94
C PRO A 40 -16.13 -5.59 -3.15
N ASN A 41 -15.11 -6.40 -2.84
CA ASN A 41 -13.68 -6.07 -2.99
C ASN A 41 -13.23 -4.78 -2.27
N GLY A 42 -13.97 -4.30 -1.26
CA GLY A 42 -13.61 -3.12 -0.50
C GLY A 42 -13.70 -1.79 -1.26
N VAL A 43 -14.41 -1.76 -2.39
CA VAL A 43 -14.53 -0.54 -3.24
C VAL A 43 -15.12 0.63 -2.46
N GLY A 44 -16.00 0.34 -1.48
CA GLY A 44 -16.59 1.34 -0.61
C GLY A 44 -15.58 2.14 0.23
N GLU A 45 -14.40 1.60 0.50
CA GLU A 45 -13.34 2.34 1.18
C GLU A 45 -12.86 3.54 0.35
N TYR A 46 -12.78 3.40 -0.96
CA TYR A 46 -12.37 4.50 -1.85
C TYR A 46 -13.42 5.61 -1.94
N ALA A 47 -14.69 5.24 -2.03
CA ALA A 47 -15.79 6.19 -2.06
C ALA A 47 -16.12 6.75 -0.67
N GLY A 48 -15.98 5.95 0.38
CA GLY A 48 -16.33 6.30 1.75
C GLY A 48 -15.61 7.53 2.26
N LYS A 49 -14.31 7.67 1.99
CA LYS A 49 -13.57 8.90 2.35
C LYS A 49 -14.09 10.13 1.62
N ALA A 50 -14.55 9.97 0.38
CA ALA A 50 -15.06 11.08 -0.43
C ALA A 50 -16.39 11.64 0.09
N LEU A 51 -17.16 10.87 0.86
CA LEU A 51 -18.42 11.34 1.47
C LEU A 51 -18.24 12.45 2.51
N PHE A 52 -17.02 12.57 3.05
CA PHE A 52 -16.67 13.64 4.02
C PHE A 52 -16.23 14.94 3.36
N PHE A 53 -16.27 15.02 2.03
CA PHE A 53 -15.80 16.18 1.26
C PHE A 53 -16.87 16.65 0.27
N ASP A 54 -16.75 17.92 -0.14
CA ASP A 54 -17.61 18.49 -1.16
C ASP A 54 -17.47 17.73 -2.49
N LYS A 55 -18.54 17.69 -3.28
CA LYS A 55 -18.60 17.02 -4.58
C LYS A 55 -17.47 17.47 -5.53
N SER A 56 -17.02 18.72 -5.44
CA SER A 56 -15.91 19.26 -6.22
C SER A 56 -14.56 18.57 -5.93
N ASN A 57 -14.36 18.09 -4.70
CA ASN A 57 -13.14 17.45 -4.24
C ASN A 57 -13.16 15.92 -4.32
N THR A 58 -14.31 15.31 -4.61
CA THR A 58 -14.49 13.84 -4.66
C THR A 58 -13.42 13.14 -5.48
N LYS A 59 -13.14 13.62 -6.70
CA LYS A 59 -12.12 13.00 -7.58
C LYS A 59 -10.71 13.11 -6.99
N LYS A 60 -10.39 14.24 -6.33
CA LYS A 60 -9.09 14.43 -5.67
C LYS A 60 -8.94 13.49 -4.47
N VAL A 61 -9.98 13.35 -3.66
CA VAL A 61 -9.99 12.47 -2.49
C VAL A 61 -9.80 11.01 -2.88
N ILE A 62 -10.54 10.53 -3.89
CA ILE A 62 -10.37 9.16 -4.43
C ILE A 62 -8.95 8.95 -4.94
N PHE A 63 -8.39 9.93 -5.63
CA PHE A 63 -7.02 9.88 -6.13
C PHE A 63 -5.99 9.82 -5.00
N LEU A 64 -6.13 10.64 -3.95
CA LEU A 64 -5.25 10.59 -2.77
C LEU A 64 -5.34 9.24 -2.05
N ASN A 65 -6.55 8.67 -1.96
CA ASN A 65 -6.72 7.34 -1.38
C ASN A 65 -6.04 6.24 -2.22
N LEU A 66 -6.11 6.35 -3.54
CA LEU A 66 -5.38 5.47 -4.45
C LEU A 66 -3.86 5.55 -4.22
N ILE A 67 -3.31 6.76 -4.05
CA ILE A 67 -1.89 6.95 -3.72
C ILE A 67 -1.57 6.33 -2.35
N CYS A 68 -2.41 6.57 -1.34
CA CYS A 68 -2.23 6.04 0.01
C CYS A 68 -2.09 4.51 0.01
N ASN A 69 -3.01 3.84 -0.66
CA ASN A 69 -3.04 2.38 -0.76
C ASN A 69 -1.98 1.85 -1.75
N GLY A 70 -1.74 2.56 -2.85
CA GLY A 70 -0.71 2.21 -3.84
C GLY A 70 0.70 2.19 -3.24
N ILE A 71 1.08 3.19 -2.46
CA ILE A 71 2.37 3.21 -1.74
C ILE A 71 2.46 2.00 -0.81
N GLN A 72 1.40 1.68 -0.08
CA GLN A 72 1.40 0.52 0.82
C GLN A 72 1.57 -0.79 0.05
N MET A 73 0.87 -0.95 -1.07
CA MET A 73 0.97 -2.12 -1.93
C MET A 73 2.40 -2.30 -2.47
N VAL A 74 3.02 -1.23 -2.97
CA VAL A 74 4.40 -1.27 -3.46
C VAL A 74 5.37 -1.69 -2.35
N LEU A 75 5.25 -1.11 -1.15
CA LEU A 75 6.07 -1.47 0.00
C LEU A 75 5.88 -2.94 0.38
N THR A 76 4.64 -3.42 0.43
CA THR A 76 4.36 -4.84 0.73
C THR A 76 5.00 -5.78 -0.29
N VAL A 77 4.92 -5.45 -1.58
CA VAL A 77 5.56 -6.24 -2.64
C VAL A 77 7.08 -6.25 -2.49
N ILE A 78 7.70 -5.09 -2.22
CA ILE A 78 9.15 -4.99 -2.01
C ILE A 78 9.59 -5.87 -0.85
N PHE A 79 8.97 -5.72 0.32
CA PHE A 79 9.30 -6.55 1.48
C PHE A 79 8.97 -8.02 1.27
N GLY A 80 7.89 -8.33 0.55
CA GLY A 80 7.51 -9.68 0.15
C GLY A 80 8.58 -10.37 -0.71
N ILE A 81 9.13 -9.65 -1.68
CA ILE A 81 10.23 -10.15 -2.52
C ILE A 81 11.45 -10.46 -1.66
N PHE A 82 11.87 -9.56 -0.76
CA PHE A 82 12.99 -9.81 0.14
C PHE A 82 12.73 -11.00 1.06
N GLY A 83 11.54 -11.12 1.64
CA GLY A 83 11.14 -12.25 2.47
C GLY A 83 11.19 -13.58 1.70
N LEU A 84 10.65 -13.60 0.48
CA LEU A 84 10.66 -14.77 -0.38
C LEU A 84 12.07 -15.20 -0.77
N LEU A 85 12.95 -14.26 -1.13
CA LEU A 85 14.34 -14.54 -1.47
C LEU A 85 15.10 -15.11 -0.26
N TYR A 86 14.92 -14.54 0.92
CA TYR A 86 15.55 -15.04 2.14
C TYR A 86 15.06 -16.45 2.49
N PHE A 87 13.75 -16.67 2.44
CA PHE A 87 13.15 -17.98 2.70
C PHE A 87 13.64 -19.03 1.70
N ASN A 88 13.68 -18.67 0.42
CA ASN A 88 14.17 -19.58 -0.63
C ASN A 88 15.66 -19.92 -0.50
N ALA A 89 16.48 -18.96 -0.03
CA ALA A 89 17.90 -19.21 0.21
C ALA A 89 18.14 -20.25 1.32
N GLN A 90 17.23 -20.34 2.29
CA GLN A 90 17.33 -21.32 3.38
C GLN A 90 16.71 -22.69 3.05
N HIS A 91 15.59 -22.69 2.34
CA HIS A 91 14.76 -23.89 2.16
C HIS A 91 14.76 -24.46 0.74
N ASN A 92 15.34 -23.76 -0.26
CA ASN A 92 15.39 -24.18 -1.67
C ASN A 92 14.04 -24.63 -2.25
N VAL A 93 12.94 -23.97 -1.82
CA VAL A 93 11.56 -24.35 -2.21
C VAL A 93 11.29 -24.00 -3.67
N ILE A 94 11.87 -22.92 -4.15
CA ILE A 94 11.66 -22.40 -5.51
C ILE A 94 12.92 -22.60 -6.32
N THR A 95 12.79 -23.25 -7.48
CA THR A 95 13.95 -23.47 -8.35
C THR A 95 14.48 -22.14 -8.90
N PRO A 96 15.81 -22.02 -9.13
CA PRO A 96 16.39 -20.79 -9.71
C PRO A 96 15.73 -20.38 -11.03
N LYS A 97 15.27 -21.34 -11.82
CA LYS A 97 14.51 -21.10 -13.07
C LYS A 97 13.19 -20.36 -12.79
N THR A 98 12.44 -20.80 -11.79
CA THR A 98 11.16 -20.16 -11.42
C THR A 98 11.38 -18.75 -10.89
N VAL A 99 12.42 -18.52 -10.08
CA VAL A 99 12.80 -17.18 -9.61
C VAL A 99 13.13 -16.26 -10.79
N ALA A 100 13.92 -16.76 -11.77
CA ALA A 100 14.27 -16.00 -12.96
C ALA A 100 13.04 -15.67 -13.82
N ILE A 101 12.07 -16.59 -13.96
CA ILE A 101 10.81 -16.37 -14.68
C ILE A 101 9.97 -15.31 -13.97
N LEU A 102 9.80 -15.38 -12.65
CA LEU A 102 9.05 -14.41 -11.88
C LEU A 102 9.67 -13.02 -11.97
N PHE A 103 11.00 -12.93 -11.85
CA PHE A 103 11.73 -11.68 -12.02
C PHE A 103 11.59 -11.12 -13.43
N GLY A 104 11.74 -11.96 -14.45
CA GLY A 104 11.53 -11.60 -15.86
C GLY A 104 10.11 -11.10 -16.13
N ALA A 105 9.10 -11.77 -15.58
CA ALA A 105 7.70 -11.34 -15.68
C ALA A 105 7.47 -9.97 -15.02
N LEU A 106 8.09 -9.70 -13.88
CA LEU A 106 8.00 -8.43 -13.18
C LEU A 106 8.68 -7.31 -13.97
N VAL A 107 9.85 -7.57 -14.55
CA VAL A 107 10.55 -6.62 -15.43
C VAL A 107 9.73 -6.36 -16.70
N LEU A 108 9.16 -7.41 -17.31
CA LEU A 108 8.29 -7.28 -18.48
C LEU A 108 7.06 -6.43 -18.16
N LEU A 109 6.42 -6.67 -17.02
CA LEU A 109 5.28 -5.86 -16.55
C LEU A 109 5.69 -4.39 -16.40
N PHE A 110 6.86 -4.11 -15.85
CA PHE A 110 7.39 -2.75 -15.72
C PHE A 110 7.62 -2.10 -17.09
N ILE A 111 8.21 -2.82 -18.04
CA ILE A 111 8.44 -2.35 -19.42
C ILE A 111 7.10 -2.05 -20.11
N VAL A 112 6.13 -2.97 -19.98
CA VAL A 112 4.78 -2.78 -20.54
C VAL A 112 4.11 -1.54 -19.94
N LEU A 113 4.11 -1.38 -18.61
CA LEU A 113 3.55 -0.20 -17.94
C LEU A 113 4.24 1.11 -18.39
N PHE A 114 5.56 1.07 -18.61
CA PHE A 114 6.32 2.23 -19.12
C PHE A 114 6.01 2.53 -20.58
N SER A 115 5.80 1.50 -21.40
CA SER A 115 5.46 1.63 -22.83
C SER A 115 4.04 2.17 -23.05
N ILE A 116 3.12 1.84 -22.16
CA ILE A 116 1.71 2.27 -22.20
C ILE A 116 1.52 3.73 -21.75
N LYS A 117 2.57 4.46 -21.33
CA LYS A 117 2.47 5.85 -20.86
C LYS A 117 1.70 6.78 -21.80
N LYS A 118 1.79 6.56 -23.10
CA LYS A 118 1.15 7.38 -24.14
C LYS A 118 -0.26 6.93 -24.53
N ILE A 119 -0.71 5.76 -24.06
CA ILE A 119 -2.02 5.22 -24.44
C ILE A 119 -3.10 5.83 -23.55
N THR A 120 -4.00 6.55 -24.17
CA THR A 120 -5.20 7.11 -23.53
C THR A 120 -6.38 6.14 -23.69
N ILE A 121 -6.83 5.54 -22.58
CA ILE A 121 -8.03 4.69 -22.58
C ILE A 121 -9.15 5.47 -21.90
N LYS A 122 -10.23 5.77 -22.62
CA LYS A 122 -11.42 6.49 -22.10
C LYS A 122 -11.07 7.81 -21.35
N GLY A 123 -10.11 8.60 -21.86
CA GLY A 123 -9.71 9.87 -21.24
C GLY A 123 -8.73 9.76 -20.06
N PHE A 124 -8.39 8.54 -19.64
CA PHE A 124 -7.33 8.27 -18.67
C PHE A 124 -6.01 8.00 -19.38
N SER A 125 -4.96 8.76 -19.06
CA SER A 125 -3.59 8.44 -19.46
C SER A 125 -2.72 8.32 -18.22
N ILE A 126 -1.76 7.39 -18.29
CA ILE A 126 -0.77 7.19 -17.21
C ILE A 126 0.07 8.46 -17.03
N GLU A 127 0.32 9.19 -18.12
CA GLU A 127 1.04 10.47 -18.08
C GLU A 127 0.30 11.51 -17.23
N LYS A 128 -1.03 11.66 -17.39
CA LYS A 128 -1.86 12.53 -16.54
C LYS A 128 -1.85 12.11 -15.08
N LEU A 129 -1.80 10.79 -14.82
CA LEU A 129 -1.70 10.26 -13.47
C LEU A 129 -0.36 10.63 -12.83
N ILE A 130 0.75 10.42 -13.55
CA ILE A 130 2.10 10.78 -13.10
C ILE A 130 2.21 12.30 -12.86
N HIS A 131 1.66 13.11 -13.76
CA HIS A 131 1.62 14.56 -13.59
C HIS A 131 0.93 14.96 -12.29
N LYS A 132 -0.26 14.41 -12.02
CA LYS A 132 -0.99 14.65 -10.78
C LYS A 132 -0.26 14.17 -9.52
N ILE A 133 0.48 13.05 -9.61
CA ILE A 133 1.33 12.59 -8.49
C ILE A 133 2.43 13.62 -8.22
N ASN A 134 3.04 14.17 -9.26
CA ASN A 134 4.11 15.17 -9.15
C ASN A 134 3.62 16.54 -8.65
N GLU A 135 2.32 16.85 -8.74
CA GLU A 135 1.73 18.05 -8.13
C GLU A 135 1.78 18.01 -6.60
N ILE A 136 1.81 16.80 -6.00
CA ILE A 136 1.87 16.64 -4.56
C ILE A 136 3.31 16.89 -4.09
N PRO A 137 3.54 17.73 -3.07
CA PRO A 137 4.87 18.03 -2.54
C PRO A 137 5.66 16.77 -2.16
N LYS A 138 6.94 16.74 -2.49
CA LYS A 138 7.84 15.61 -2.19
C LYS A 138 7.88 15.26 -0.70
N SER A 139 7.77 16.25 0.18
CA SER A 139 7.72 16.06 1.63
C SER A 139 6.53 15.21 2.07
N ILE A 140 5.37 15.39 1.43
CA ILE A 140 4.17 14.58 1.71
C ILE A 140 4.40 13.13 1.27
N HIS A 141 5.02 12.92 0.10
CA HIS A 141 5.35 11.57 -0.38
C HIS A 141 6.35 10.87 0.55
N GLN A 142 7.45 11.54 0.92
CA GLN A 142 8.47 10.97 1.82
C GLN A 142 7.86 10.56 3.16
N ARG A 143 7.07 11.45 3.77
CA ARG A 143 6.39 11.15 5.03
C ARG A 143 5.40 9.99 4.89
N ASN A 144 4.69 9.90 3.76
CA ASN A 144 3.76 8.81 3.51
C ASN A 144 4.46 7.46 3.30
N ILE A 145 5.61 7.45 2.62
CA ILE A 145 6.46 6.26 2.49
C ILE A 145 6.97 5.81 3.86
N PHE A 146 7.51 6.74 4.65
CA PHE A 146 7.99 6.44 6.00
C PHE A 146 6.88 5.84 6.89
N LEU A 147 5.71 6.46 6.92
CA LEU A 147 4.56 5.94 7.66
C LEU A 147 4.09 4.58 7.12
N GLY A 148 4.22 4.36 5.81
CA GLY A 148 3.94 3.07 5.17
C GLY A 148 4.89 1.97 5.62
N VAL A 149 6.17 2.26 5.75
CA VAL A 149 7.18 1.34 6.30
C VAL A 149 6.87 1.02 7.77
N CYS A 150 6.61 2.05 8.59
CA CYS A 150 6.22 1.86 9.99
C CYS A 150 4.97 0.96 10.11
N ARG A 151 3.96 1.21 9.26
CA ARG A 151 2.75 0.38 9.22
C ARG A 151 3.05 -1.08 8.89
N TYR A 152 3.91 -1.31 7.89
CA TYR A 152 4.33 -2.65 7.50
C TYR A 152 5.05 -3.37 8.64
N LEU A 153 6.02 -2.72 9.27
CA LEU A 153 6.75 -3.28 10.41
C LEU A 153 5.83 -3.66 11.57
N VAL A 154 4.91 -2.76 11.93
CA VAL A 154 3.92 -3.06 12.99
C VAL A 154 3.04 -4.24 12.61
N PHE A 155 2.59 -4.32 11.37
CA PHE A 155 1.79 -5.43 10.87
C PHE A 155 2.55 -6.76 10.96
N SER A 156 3.79 -6.80 10.46
CA SER A 156 4.63 -8.00 10.50
C SER A 156 4.91 -8.46 11.92
N HIS A 157 5.19 -7.52 12.85
CA HIS A 157 5.42 -7.86 14.26
C HIS A 157 4.14 -8.29 14.99
N GLN A 158 2.96 -7.82 14.59
CA GLN A 158 1.69 -8.35 15.13
C GLN A 158 1.55 -9.85 14.84
N TYR A 159 1.87 -10.27 13.62
CA TYR A 159 1.89 -11.70 13.26
C TYR A 159 3.00 -12.45 13.97
N TYR A 160 4.20 -11.87 14.06
CA TYR A 160 5.29 -12.46 14.83
C TYR A 160 4.89 -12.77 16.27
N PHE A 161 4.31 -11.81 16.99
CA PHE A 161 3.83 -12.03 18.36
C PHE A 161 2.67 -13.03 18.43
N LEU A 162 1.81 -13.08 17.40
CA LEU A 162 0.76 -14.07 17.32
C LEU A 162 1.35 -15.49 17.20
N PHE A 163 2.34 -15.69 16.35
CA PHE A 163 3.01 -16.98 16.21
C PHE A 163 3.73 -17.40 17.51
N LEU A 164 4.36 -16.47 18.21
CA LEU A 164 4.93 -16.76 19.54
C LEU A 164 3.85 -17.19 20.56
N ALA A 165 2.67 -16.59 20.51
CA ALA A 165 1.58 -16.95 21.41
C ALA A 165 1.01 -18.35 21.11
N PHE A 166 1.28 -18.92 19.95
CA PHE A 166 0.96 -20.30 19.56
C PHE A 166 2.14 -21.27 19.70
N ASP A 167 3.17 -20.88 20.47
CA ASP A 167 4.39 -21.67 20.74
C ASP A 167 5.12 -22.14 19.45
N VAL A 168 5.09 -21.30 18.41
CA VAL A 168 5.85 -21.56 17.17
C VAL A 168 7.31 -21.20 17.40
N ASP A 169 8.15 -22.22 17.56
CA ASP A 169 9.60 -22.06 17.79
C ASP A 169 10.34 -21.98 16.44
N LEU A 170 10.39 -20.80 15.87
CA LEU A 170 11.14 -20.49 14.64
C LEU A 170 12.06 -19.29 14.88
N PRO A 171 13.26 -19.28 14.27
CA PRO A 171 14.16 -18.13 14.33
C PRO A 171 13.47 -16.86 13.85
N TYR A 172 13.70 -15.75 14.52
CA TYR A 172 13.07 -14.45 14.22
C TYR A 172 13.09 -14.08 12.72
N PHE A 173 14.26 -14.17 12.10
CA PHE A 173 14.41 -13.81 10.68
C PHE A 173 13.63 -14.75 9.74
N THR A 174 13.61 -16.05 10.04
CA THR A 174 12.82 -17.03 9.27
C THR A 174 11.34 -16.75 9.38
N LEU A 175 10.87 -16.44 10.58
CA LEU A 175 9.46 -16.15 10.82
C LEU A 175 9.03 -14.84 10.14
N ILE A 176 9.82 -13.75 10.27
CA ILE A 176 9.54 -12.48 9.58
C ILE A 176 9.60 -12.65 8.05
N ALA A 177 10.55 -13.43 7.53
CA ALA A 177 10.63 -13.71 6.10
C ALA A 177 9.39 -14.47 5.59
N THR A 178 8.93 -15.47 6.35
CA THR A 178 7.70 -16.21 6.05
C THR A 178 6.48 -15.30 6.03
N ILE A 179 6.32 -14.45 7.08
CA ILE A 179 5.23 -13.47 7.15
C ILE A 179 5.28 -12.48 5.98
N SER A 180 6.48 -12.12 5.53
CA SER A 180 6.65 -11.18 4.42
C SER A 180 6.40 -11.82 3.05
N ALA A 181 6.64 -13.13 2.92
CA ALA A 181 6.49 -13.88 1.66
C ALA A 181 5.03 -14.29 1.36
N VAL A 182 4.15 -14.29 2.36
CA VAL A 182 2.73 -14.60 2.26
C VAL A 182 1.89 -13.36 2.05
#